data_ecb4e2253befbae1905be5e8ed871bb2
#
_entry.id   ecb4e2253befbae1905be5e8ed871bb2
#
_cell.length_a   1.000
_cell.length_b   1.000
_cell.length_c   1.000
_cell.angle_alpha   90.00
_cell.angle_beta   90.00
_cell.angle_gamma   90.00
#
_symmetry.space_group_name_H-M   'P 1'
#
loop_
_entity.id
_entity.type
_entity.pdbx_description
1 polymer ?
#
loop_
_entity_poly.entity_id
_entity_poly.type
_entity_poly.pdbx_seq_one_letter_code
_entity_poly.pdbx_strand_id
1 'polypeptide(L)'
;MVQLHKYSGAGNTFVVLDGRTEDVSAFRTPEHISFYCKKFGTDGLMILTEDPDYDFRMEFYNPDGSGGMMCGNGGRCIVAFADALGLKPADGRVFRFVAADGEHTGEILTREGDCKTVRLRMIDVHEFHPALDGWFLDTGTRHFVRFVPDVEAVDIEEEGRRARWDPVFAPVGANANFVSVDAGGVLHVRTFEKGVEGETLACGTGITASAIAAYLVGAAAVSPLSGPASLTPDPVRVNGSETALPHPTEPSFAGHTGEAPVHFDIQARIARLAVDFVPGEGCFTDVYLTGPAEELVL
;
A
#
# COMPACT_ATOMS: atom_id res chain seq x y z
N MET A 1 28.41 1.32 -17.61
CA MET A 1 28.28 1.78 -16.19
C MET A 1 26.80 1.63 -15.88
N VAL A 2 26.44 0.90 -14.82
CA VAL A 2 25.04 0.65 -14.46
C VAL A 2 24.35 1.97 -14.12
N GLN A 3 23.24 2.25 -14.78
CA GLN A 3 22.43 3.41 -14.49
C GLN A 3 21.56 3.13 -13.26
N LEU A 4 21.64 4.02 -12.27
CA LEU A 4 20.83 3.96 -11.07
C LEU A 4 19.67 4.92 -11.19
N HIS A 5 18.49 4.50 -10.77
CA HIS A 5 17.29 5.32 -10.67
C HIS A 5 16.81 5.34 -9.21
N LYS A 6 16.11 6.39 -8.82
CA LYS A 6 15.48 6.48 -7.51
C LYS A 6 14.00 6.72 -7.69
N TYR A 7 13.17 5.90 -7.03
CA TYR A 7 11.73 6.02 -7.06
C TYR A 7 11.15 6.19 -5.66
N SER A 8 10.03 6.90 -5.58
CA SER A 8 9.22 7.02 -4.37
C SER A 8 7.81 6.49 -4.62
N GLY A 9 7.34 5.61 -3.75
CA GLY A 9 5.95 5.14 -3.72
C GLY A 9 5.28 5.56 -2.42
N ALA A 10 4.60 6.71 -2.41
CA ALA A 10 3.96 7.26 -1.21
C ALA A 10 4.94 7.42 -0.02
N GLY A 11 6.18 7.88 -0.32
CA GLY A 11 7.21 8.20 0.66
C GLY A 11 8.24 7.11 0.92
N ASN A 12 7.94 5.84 0.69
CA ASN A 12 8.99 4.83 0.64
C ASN A 12 9.82 5.00 -0.62
N THR A 13 11.14 5.00 -0.47
CA THR A 13 12.07 5.26 -1.57
C THR A 13 12.92 4.04 -1.88
N PHE A 14 13.25 3.89 -3.16
CA PHE A 14 13.98 2.71 -3.63
C PHE A 14 15.04 3.11 -4.66
N VAL A 15 16.22 2.47 -4.58
CA VAL A 15 17.14 2.41 -5.71
C VAL A 15 16.61 1.37 -6.69
N VAL A 16 16.51 1.70 -7.98
CA VAL A 16 15.97 0.79 -9.00
C VAL A 16 16.94 0.68 -10.17
N LEU A 17 17.12 -0.55 -10.67
CA LEU A 17 18.04 -0.88 -11.75
C LEU A 17 17.37 -1.69 -12.85
N ASP A 18 17.81 -1.47 -14.12
CA ASP A 18 17.46 -2.32 -15.26
C ASP A 18 18.49 -3.45 -15.44
N GLY A 19 18.15 -4.63 -14.97
CA GLY A 19 18.98 -5.82 -15.11
C GLY A 19 18.75 -6.61 -16.40
N ARG A 20 17.93 -6.14 -17.33
CA ARG A 20 17.71 -6.80 -18.63
C ARG A 20 18.88 -6.59 -19.60
N THR A 21 19.50 -5.43 -19.54
CA THR A 21 20.53 -5.03 -20.51
C THR A 21 21.88 -4.75 -19.86
N GLU A 22 21.94 -4.59 -18.54
CA GLU A 22 23.15 -4.26 -17.80
C GLU A 22 23.56 -5.41 -16.86
N ASP A 23 24.86 -5.59 -16.64
CA ASP A 23 25.38 -6.52 -15.63
C ASP A 23 25.18 -5.92 -14.22
N VAL A 24 24.15 -6.37 -13.56
CA VAL A 24 23.78 -5.97 -12.21
C VAL A 24 24.18 -6.97 -11.13
N SER A 25 25.02 -7.97 -11.47
CA SER A 25 25.41 -9.05 -10.55
C SER A 25 26.03 -8.54 -9.24
N ALA A 26 26.82 -7.47 -9.32
CA ALA A 26 27.41 -6.84 -8.15
C ALA A 26 26.36 -6.25 -7.17
N PHE A 27 25.18 -5.86 -7.67
CA PHE A 27 24.11 -5.25 -6.85
C PHE A 27 23.26 -6.27 -6.11
N ARG A 28 23.53 -7.56 -6.23
CA ARG A 28 22.85 -8.64 -5.51
C ARG A 28 23.56 -9.07 -4.23
N THR A 29 24.70 -8.43 -3.89
CA THR A 29 25.38 -8.75 -2.64
C THR A 29 24.90 -7.88 -1.49
N PRO A 30 24.74 -8.40 -0.27
CA PRO A 30 24.28 -7.62 0.88
C PRO A 30 25.08 -6.35 1.12
N GLU A 31 26.40 -6.39 0.90
CA GLU A 31 27.30 -5.26 1.09
C GLU A 31 26.99 -4.10 0.12
N HIS A 32 26.78 -4.42 -1.16
CA HIS A 32 26.44 -3.41 -2.16
C HIS A 32 25.03 -2.86 -1.96
N ILE A 33 24.05 -3.72 -1.68
CA ILE A 33 22.68 -3.31 -1.38
C ILE A 33 22.68 -2.32 -0.21
N SER A 34 23.31 -2.70 0.92
CA SER A 34 23.39 -1.85 2.10
C SER A 34 24.12 -0.53 1.81
N PHE A 35 25.22 -0.59 1.05
CA PHE A 35 25.95 0.60 0.64
C PHE A 35 25.09 1.59 -0.16
N TYR A 36 24.36 1.10 -1.19
CA TYR A 36 23.56 1.97 -2.05
C TYR A 36 22.30 2.49 -1.34
N CYS A 37 21.62 1.65 -0.56
CA CYS A 37 20.49 2.10 0.25
C CYS A 37 20.90 3.21 1.24
N LYS A 38 22.02 3.02 1.93
CA LYS A 38 22.56 4.04 2.84
C LYS A 38 23.01 5.29 2.13
N LYS A 39 23.71 5.16 0.98
CA LYS A 39 24.22 6.30 0.19
C LYS A 39 23.10 7.21 -0.29
N PHE A 40 21.97 6.64 -0.71
CA PHE A 40 20.86 7.39 -1.29
C PHE A 40 19.68 7.59 -0.31
N GLY A 41 19.80 7.07 0.92
CA GLY A 41 18.75 7.16 1.95
C GLY A 41 17.46 6.50 1.49
N THR A 42 17.54 5.21 1.04
CA THR A 42 16.39 4.49 0.51
C THR A 42 16.01 3.31 1.38
N ASP A 43 14.72 2.93 1.33
CA ASP A 43 14.11 1.85 2.11
C ASP A 43 14.30 0.47 1.45
N GLY A 44 14.94 0.41 0.30
CA GLY A 44 15.26 -0.83 -0.40
C GLY A 44 15.92 -0.61 -1.75
N LEU A 45 16.28 -1.74 -2.38
CA LEU A 45 16.80 -1.78 -3.74
C LEU A 45 15.98 -2.78 -4.55
N MET A 46 15.64 -2.41 -5.78
CA MET A 46 14.91 -3.25 -6.72
C MET A 46 15.67 -3.41 -8.02
N ILE A 47 15.58 -4.61 -8.61
CA ILE A 47 16.13 -4.90 -9.92
C ILE A 47 14.99 -5.45 -10.79
N LEU A 48 14.78 -4.81 -11.94
CA LEU A 48 13.88 -5.31 -12.97
C LEU A 48 14.69 -6.21 -13.92
N THR A 49 14.25 -7.44 -14.11
CA THR A 49 14.89 -8.40 -15.02
C THR A 49 13.89 -9.00 -16.00
N GLU A 50 14.37 -9.67 -17.05
CA GLU A 50 13.51 -10.44 -17.95
C GLU A 50 12.91 -11.64 -17.25
N ASP A 51 11.72 -12.03 -17.68
CA ASP A 51 11.05 -13.28 -17.31
C ASP A 51 10.38 -13.91 -18.52
N PRO A 52 10.44 -15.24 -18.72
CA PRO A 52 9.88 -15.89 -19.92
C PRO A 52 8.35 -15.90 -19.95
N ASP A 53 7.68 -15.83 -18.80
CA ASP A 53 6.24 -16.01 -18.66
C ASP A 53 5.50 -14.71 -18.29
N TYR A 54 6.27 -13.68 -17.91
CA TYR A 54 5.74 -12.39 -17.44
C TYR A 54 6.37 -11.23 -18.22
N ASP A 55 5.76 -10.04 -18.13
CA ASP A 55 6.31 -8.84 -18.78
C ASP A 55 7.69 -8.48 -18.20
N PHE A 56 7.92 -8.79 -16.92
CA PHE A 56 9.22 -8.69 -16.23
C PHE A 56 9.19 -9.42 -14.87
N ARG A 57 10.38 -9.58 -14.28
CA ARG A 57 10.59 -10.03 -12.91
C ARG A 57 11.07 -8.88 -12.04
N MET A 58 10.56 -8.80 -10.81
CA MET A 58 11.00 -7.91 -9.76
C MET A 58 11.84 -8.67 -8.73
N GLU A 59 13.09 -8.27 -8.55
CA GLU A 59 13.89 -8.64 -7.38
C GLU A 59 13.82 -7.49 -6.37
N PHE A 60 13.50 -7.77 -5.13
CA PHE A 60 13.42 -6.77 -4.05
C PHE A 60 14.35 -7.15 -2.92
N TYR A 61 15.07 -6.16 -2.41
CA TYR A 61 16.01 -6.30 -1.31
C TYR A 61 15.80 -5.21 -0.26
N ASN A 62 15.79 -5.63 1.01
CA ASN A 62 15.79 -4.71 2.15
C ASN A 62 17.17 -4.02 2.29
N PRO A 63 17.28 -2.91 3.06
CA PRO A 63 18.56 -2.19 3.22
C PRO A 63 19.69 -3.00 3.85
N ASP A 64 19.37 -4.08 4.57
CA ASP A 64 20.35 -5.01 5.14
C ASP A 64 20.86 -6.06 4.14
N GLY A 65 20.33 -6.07 2.91
CA GLY A 65 20.64 -7.02 1.86
C GLY A 65 19.83 -8.31 1.91
N SER A 66 18.93 -8.47 2.88
CA SER A 66 18.00 -9.60 2.86
C SER A 66 17.00 -9.46 1.71
N GLY A 67 16.62 -10.58 1.08
CA GLY A 67 15.54 -10.61 0.09
C GLY A 67 14.23 -10.28 0.77
N GLY A 68 13.38 -9.51 0.08
CA GLY A 68 12.08 -9.10 0.56
C GLY A 68 10.95 -9.59 -0.34
N MET A 69 9.77 -9.72 0.23
CA MET A 69 8.53 -9.85 -0.53
C MET A 69 8.17 -8.51 -1.15
N MET A 70 7.44 -8.52 -2.25
CA MET A 70 6.92 -7.30 -2.86
C MET A 70 6.05 -6.54 -1.85
N CYS A 71 6.33 -5.25 -1.67
CA CYS A 71 5.45 -4.35 -0.94
C CYS A 71 4.67 -3.46 -1.91
N GLY A 72 3.45 -3.04 -1.52
CA GLY A 72 2.59 -2.24 -2.39
C GLY A 72 3.24 -0.96 -2.93
N ASN A 73 4.09 -0.31 -2.13
CA ASN A 73 4.82 0.90 -2.55
C ASN A 73 5.90 0.56 -3.60
N GLY A 74 6.68 -0.51 -3.37
CA GLY A 74 7.68 -1.00 -4.33
C GLY A 74 7.06 -1.53 -5.62
N GLY A 75 5.93 -2.25 -5.52
CA GLY A 75 5.19 -2.75 -6.67
C GLY A 75 4.72 -1.63 -7.61
N ARG A 76 4.23 -0.51 -7.07
CA ARG A 76 3.90 0.66 -7.91
C ARG A 76 5.14 1.27 -8.55
N CYS A 77 6.24 1.39 -7.81
CA CYS A 77 7.49 1.95 -8.33
C CYS A 77 8.08 1.12 -9.47
N ILE A 78 8.09 -0.23 -9.35
CA ILE A 78 8.65 -1.08 -10.40
C ILE A 78 7.81 -1.06 -11.67
N VAL A 79 6.48 -0.99 -11.56
CA VAL A 79 5.57 -0.81 -12.71
C VAL A 79 5.80 0.54 -13.38
N ALA A 80 5.95 1.63 -12.60
CA ALA A 80 6.27 2.95 -13.13
C ALA A 80 7.62 2.98 -13.83
N PHE A 81 8.62 2.26 -13.30
CA PHE A 81 9.93 2.12 -13.89
C PHE A 81 9.89 1.31 -15.20
N ALA A 82 9.17 0.18 -15.24
CA ALA A 82 8.98 -0.60 -16.45
C ALA A 82 8.38 0.24 -17.59
N ASP A 83 7.38 1.06 -17.29
CA ASP A 83 6.79 2.00 -18.27
C ASP A 83 7.80 3.07 -18.71
N ALA A 84 8.63 3.62 -17.80
CA ALA A 84 9.67 4.59 -18.14
C ALA A 84 10.75 4.01 -19.05
N LEU A 85 11.08 2.73 -18.88
CA LEU A 85 11.98 1.98 -19.77
C LEU A 85 11.36 1.65 -21.15
N GLY A 86 10.08 2.01 -21.35
CA GLY A 86 9.36 1.77 -22.59
C GLY A 86 8.83 0.34 -22.77
N LEU A 87 8.83 -0.49 -21.71
CA LEU A 87 8.16 -1.77 -21.74
C LEU A 87 6.67 -1.57 -22.02
N LYS A 88 6.08 -2.55 -22.70
CA LYS A 88 4.64 -2.58 -22.97
C LYS A 88 4.06 -3.85 -22.38
N PRO A 89 2.96 -3.75 -21.61
CA PRO A 89 2.28 -4.95 -21.15
C PRO A 89 1.79 -5.80 -22.32
N ALA A 90 1.87 -7.12 -22.18
CA ALA A 90 1.51 -8.06 -23.24
C ALA A 90 0.05 -7.91 -23.71
N ASP A 91 -0.85 -7.54 -22.80
CA ASP A 91 -2.27 -7.26 -23.12
C ASP A 91 -2.52 -5.80 -23.56
N GLY A 92 -1.48 -4.97 -23.61
CA GLY A 92 -1.53 -3.54 -23.95
C GLY A 92 -2.01 -2.62 -22.84
N ARG A 93 -2.36 -3.14 -21.64
CA ARG A 93 -2.96 -2.38 -20.56
C ARG A 93 -2.33 -2.64 -19.18
N VAL A 94 -2.24 -3.91 -18.78
CA VAL A 94 -1.87 -4.32 -17.43
C VAL A 94 -0.55 -5.07 -17.48
N PHE A 95 0.46 -4.56 -16.78
CA PHE A 95 1.71 -5.29 -16.57
C PHE A 95 1.47 -6.49 -15.66
N ARG A 96 1.91 -7.67 -16.11
CA ARG A 96 2.01 -8.88 -15.32
C ARG A 96 3.47 -9.11 -14.97
N PHE A 97 3.79 -9.16 -13.69
CA PHE A 97 5.16 -9.38 -13.23
C PHE A 97 5.20 -10.38 -12.08
N VAL A 98 6.35 -10.97 -11.88
CA VAL A 98 6.57 -11.93 -10.79
C VAL A 98 7.62 -11.41 -9.84
N ALA A 99 7.36 -11.55 -8.53
CA ALA A 99 8.29 -11.28 -7.45
C ALA A 99 8.52 -12.56 -6.61
N ALA A 100 9.26 -12.45 -5.50
CA ALA A 100 9.59 -13.60 -4.66
C ALA A 100 8.36 -14.28 -4.04
N ASP A 101 7.28 -13.54 -3.86
CA ASP A 101 5.99 -13.97 -3.28
C ASP A 101 4.92 -14.35 -4.33
N GLY A 102 5.26 -14.30 -5.62
CA GLY A 102 4.41 -14.77 -6.69
C GLY A 102 4.07 -13.73 -7.75
N GLU A 103 2.95 -13.96 -8.44
CA GLU A 103 2.46 -13.11 -9.53
C GLU A 103 1.78 -11.85 -9.02
N HIS A 104 2.06 -10.74 -9.70
CA HIS A 104 1.47 -9.43 -9.44
C HIS A 104 1.01 -8.77 -10.74
N THR A 105 0.06 -7.84 -10.61
CA THR A 105 -0.39 -7.03 -11.75
C THR A 105 -0.47 -5.56 -11.38
N GLY A 106 -0.08 -4.70 -12.33
CA GLY A 106 -0.15 -3.26 -12.17
C GLY A 106 -0.51 -2.52 -13.45
N GLU A 107 -1.31 -1.48 -13.33
CA GLU A 107 -1.79 -0.66 -14.42
C GLU A 107 -1.37 0.79 -14.22
N ILE A 108 -0.88 1.45 -15.27
CA ILE A 108 -0.62 2.89 -15.25
C ILE A 108 -1.92 3.62 -15.62
N LEU A 109 -2.48 4.35 -14.67
CA LEU A 109 -3.71 5.13 -14.89
C LEU A 109 -3.42 6.51 -15.47
N THR A 110 -2.40 7.22 -14.92
CA THR A 110 -1.99 8.54 -15.41
C THR A 110 -0.48 8.66 -15.50
N ARG A 111 -0.02 9.62 -16.32
CA ARG A 111 1.39 9.98 -16.49
C ARG A 111 1.51 11.49 -16.44
N GLU A 112 2.11 12.03 -15.37
CA GLU A 112 2.23 13.46 -15.11
C GLU A 112 3.71 13.80 -14.82
N GLY A 113 4.49 14.08 -15.85
CA GLY A 113 5.94 14.25 -15.73
C GLY A 113 6.62 13.00 -15.19
N ASP A 114 7.36 13.15 -14.10
CA ASP A 114 8.09 12.06 -13.44
C ASP A 114 7.19 11.22 -12.50
N CYS A 115 5.95 11.67 -12.25
CA CYS A 115 4.98 10.98 -11.42
C CYS A 115 3.98 10.19 -12.27
N LYS A 116 3.68 8.96 -11.86
CA LYS A 116 2.65 8.12 -12.44
C LYS A 116 1.68 7.67 -11.35
N THR A 117 0.40 7.63 -11.68
CA THR A 117 -0.58 6.95 -10.83
C THR A 117 -0.66 5.49 -11.25
N VAL A 118 -0.37 4.60 -10.32
CA VAL A 118 -0.34 3.16 -10.55
C VAL A 118 -1.40 2.48 -9.71
N ARG A 119 -2.21 1.64 -10.35
CA ARG A 119 -3.17 0.73 -9.74
C ARG A 119 -2.53 -0.65 -9.65
N LEU A 120 -2.32 -1.14 -8.43
CA LEU A 120 -1.69 -2.42 -8.14
C LEU A 120 -2.73 -3.39 -7.59
N ARG A 121 -2.79 -4.61 -8.12
CA ARG A 121 -3.62 -5.65 -7.52
C ARG A 121 -2.99 -6.14 -6.23
N MET A 122 -3.80 -6.18 -5.18
CA MET A 122 -3.47 -6.76 -3.88
C MET A 122 -4.06 -8.17 -3.80
N ILE A 123 -3.74 -8.91 -2.76
CA ILE A 123 -4.38 -10.22 -2.52
C ILE A 123 -5.85 -10.04 -2.18
N ASP A 124 -6.66 -11.04 -2.48
CA ASP A 124 -8.03 -11.13 -1.99
C ASP A 124 -8.01 -11.40 -0.48
N VAL A 125 -8.97 -10.82 0.26
CA VAL A 125 -8.96 -10.84 1.72
C VAL A 125 -10.04 -11.81 2.23
N HIS A 126 -9.61 -12.82 2.96
CA HIS A 126 -10.47 -13.88 3.48
C HIS A 126 -10.46 -13.96 5.02
N GLU A 127 -9.45 -13.38 5.67
CA GLU A 127 -9.34 -13.40 7.13
C GLU A 127 -9.58 -12.01 7.68
N PHE A 128 -10.72 -11.82 8.33
CA PHE A 128 -11.09 -10.59 9.03
C PHE A 128 -12.13 -10.90 10.13
N HIS A 129 -12.00 -10.23 11.26
CA HIS A 129 -12.92 -10.39 12.39
C HIS A 129 -12.80 -9.20 13.37
N PRO A 130 -13.82 -8.93 14.19
CA PRO A 130 -13.70 -7.99 15.30
C PRO A 130 -12.58 -8.40 16.26
N ALA A 131 -11.78 -7.46 16.70
CA ALA A 131 -10.72 -7.67 17.68
C ALA A 131 -10.52 -6.40 18.51
N LEU A 132 -10.45 -6.54 19.84
CA LEU A 132 -10.36 -5.40 20.76
C LEU A 132 -11.52 -4.40 20.48
N ASP A 133 -11.19 -3.14 20.33
CA ASP A 133 -12.10 -2.04 19.96
C ASP A 133 -12.01 -1.68 18.45
N GLY A 134 -11.69 -2.67 17.61
CA GLY A 134 -11.51 -2.50 16.17
C GLY A 134 -11.65 -3.79 15.38
N TRP A 135 -10.91 -3.90 14.30
CA TRP A 135 -10.94 -5.02 13.37
C TRP A 135 -9.55 -5.60 13.14
N PHE A 136 -9.48 -6.92 13.08
CA PHE A 136 -8.32 -7.64 12.56
C PHE A 136 -8.57 -8.01 11.09
N LEU A 137 -7.56 -7.82 10.23
CA LEU A 137 -7.56 -8.25 8.83
C LEU A 137 -6.17 -8.76 8.44
N ASP A 138 -6.12 -9.81 7.60
CA ASP A 138 -4.91 -10.20 6.89
C ASP A 138 -5.02 -9.80 5.41
N THR A 139 -4.24 -8.79 5.02
CA THR A 139 -4.16 -8.25 3.65
C THR A 139 -2.81 -8.58 2.98
N GLY A 140 -2.22 -9.74 3.36
CA GLY A 140 -0.86 -10.16 3.03
C GLY A 140 0.10 -9.95 4.20
N THR A 141 -0.27 -9.06 5.12
CA THR A 141 0.26 -8.93 6.47
C THR A 141 -0.87 -8.66 7.43
N ARG A 142 -0.63 -8.98 8.71
CA ARG A 142 -1.64 -8.87 9.78
C ARG A 142 -1.81 -7.43 10.22
N HIS A 143 -3.06 -6.94 10.22
CA HIS A 143 -3.42 -5.58 10.59
C HIS A 143 -4.51 -5.56 11.65
N PHE A 144 -4.33 -4.73 12.65
CA PHE A 144 -5.38 -4.24 13.53
C PHE A 144 -5.76 -2.83 13.08
N VAL A 145 -7.06 -2.57 12.92
CA VAL A 145 -7.61 -1.28 12.48
C VAL A 145 -8.55 -0.76 13.54
N ARG A 146 -8.28 0.43 14.05
CA ARG A 146 -9.07 1.11 15.07
C ARG A 146 -9.55 2.45 14.55
N PHE A 147 -10.86 2.71 14.63
CA PHE A 147 -11.42 4.01 14.31
C PHE A 147 -11.35 4.94 15.50
N VAL A 148 -10.95 6.19 15.25
CA VAL A 148 -10.80 7.24 16.25
C VAL A 148 -11.44 8.54 15.73
N PRO A 149 -11.90 9.44 16.63
CA PRO A 149 -12.49 10.70 16.19
C PRO A 149 -11.51 11.60 15.43
N ASP A 150 -10.26 11.63 15.85
CA ASP A 150 -9.18 12.42 15.24
C ASP A 150 -7.87 11.62 15.28
N VAL A 151 -7.38 11.22 14.12
CA VAL A 151 -6.16 10.45 14.00
C VAL A 151 -4.91 11.25 14.40
N GLU A 152 -4.94 12.59 14.27
CA GLU A 152 -3.82 13.44 14.65
C GLU A 152 -3.67 13.58 16.18
N ALA A 153 -4.75 13.33 16.92
CA ALA A 153 -4.72 13.33 18.40
C ALA A 153 -4.15 12.03 19.01
N VAL A 154 -3.91 10.99 18.18
CA VAL A 154 -3.42 9.69 18.66
C VAL A 154 -1.91 9.74 18.90
N ASP A 155 -1.46 9.31 20.07
CA ASP A 155 -0.05 8.98 20.33
C ASP A 155 0.26 7.63 19.66
N ILE A 156 0.74 7.69 18.41
CA ILE A 156 1.01 6.49 17.60
C ILE A 156 2.11 5.63 18.24
N GLU A 157 3.10 6.24 18.88
CA GLU A 157 4.21 5.48 19.47
C GLU A 157 3.74 4.67 20.70
N GLU A 158 2.88 5.22 21.51
CA GLU A 158 2.35 4.54 22.70
C GLU A 158 1.22 3.57 22.31
N GLU A 159 0.15 4.10 21.69
CA GLU A 159 -1.04 3.32 21.33
C GLU A 159 -0.75 2.25 20.29
N GLY A 160 0.08 2.58 19.29
CA GLY A 160 0.50 1.67 18.25
C GLY A 160 1.33 0.52 18.80
N ARG A 161 2.32 0.81 19.65
CA ARG A 161 3.12 -0.23 20.31
C ARG A 161 2.27 -1.13 21.19
N ARG A 162 1.31 -0.56 21.94
CA ARG A 162 0.39 -1.33 22.78
C ARG A 162 -0.45 -2.30 21.94
N ALA A 163 -1.08 -1.81 20.86
CA ALA A 163 -1.88 -2.64 19.96
C ALA A 163 -1.03 -3.67 19.20
N ARG A 164 0.16 -3.29 18.74
CA ARG A 164 1.13 -4.15 18.03
C ARG A 164 1.47 -5.43 18.82
N TRP A 165 1.60 -5.31 20.14
CA TRP A 165 2.02 -6.37 21.03
C TRP A 165 0.89 -6.92 21.92
N ASP A 166 -0.38 -6.59 21.62
CA ASP A 166 -1.49 -7.11 22.38
C ASP A 166 -1.51 -8.65 22.34
N PRO A 167 -1.71 -9.33 23.47
CA PRO A 167 -1.75 -10.79 23.54
C PRO A 167 -2.73 -11.44 22.56
N VAL A 168 -3.81 -10.76 22.16
CA VAL A 168 -4.79 -11.29 21.19
C VAL A 168 -4.16 -11.56 19.82
N PHE A 169 -3.08 -10.87 19.47
CA PHE A 169 -2.36 -11.05 18.21
C PHE A 169 -1.11 -11.93 18.34
N ALA A 170 -0.84 -12.47 19.54
CA ALA A 170 0.33 -13.33 19.76
C ALA A 170 0.29 -14.62 18.89
N PRO A 171 1.45 -15.23 18.58
CA PRO A 171 2.81 -14.75 18.92
C PRO A 171 3.37 -13.73 17.92
N VAL A 172 2.75 -13.53 16.77
CA VAL A 172 3.30 -12.75 15.64
C VAL A 172 3.07 -11.24 15.80
N GLY A 173 1.97 -10.86 16.47
CA GLY A 173 1.48 -9.49 16.56
C GLY A 173 0.87 -8.99 15.24
N ALA A 174 0.45 -7.73 15.22
CA ALA A 174 -0.15 -7.09 14.05
C ALA A 174 0.42 -5.68 13.84
N ASN A 175 0.35 -5.14 12.63
CA ASN A 175 0.49 -3.70 12.40
C ASN A 175 -0.73 -3.01 13.02
N ALA A 176 -0.56 -1.83 13.60
CA ALA A 176 -1.67 -1.08 14.18
C ALA A 176 -1.98 0.15 13.32
N ASN A 177 -3.21 0.23 12.84
CA ASN A 177 -3.69 1.32 12.00
C ASN A 177 -4.77 2.09 12.75
N PHE A 178 -4.64 3.40 12.79
CA PHE A 178 -5.63 4.32 13.37
C PHE A 178 -6.26 5.11 12.24
N VAL A 179 -7.59 5.17 12.25
CA VAL A 179 -8.37 5.73 11.14
C VAL A 179 -9.37 6.74 11.67
N SER A 180 -9.39 7.93 11.11
CA SER A 180 -10.52 8.85 11.22
C SER A 180 -11.12 9.11 9.84
N VAL A 181 -12.42 9.42 9.81
CA VAL A 181 -13.16 9.69 8.57
C VAL A 181 -13.57 11.15 8.58
N ASP A 182 -13.21 11.90 7.55
CA ASP A 182 -13.62 13.29 7.44
C ASP A 182 -15.06 13.45 6.89
N ALA A 183 -15.55 14.68 6.86
CA ALA A 183 -16.89 14.99 6.37
C ALA A 183 -17.09 14.68 4.86
N GLY A 184 -16.02 14.51 4.11
CA GLY A 184 -16.02 14.11 2.70
C GLY A 184 -15.96 12.59 2.50
N GLY A 185 -15.85 11.80 3.57
CA GLY A 185 -15.72 10.35 3.52
C GLY A 185 -14.27 9.87 3.27
N VAL A 186 -13.29 10.77 3.26
CA VAL A 186 -11.88 10.41 3.11
C VAL A 186 -11.37 9.79 4.41
N LEU A 187 -10.68 8.67 4.31
CA LEU A 187 -10.05 8.01 5.44
C LEU A 187 -8.67 8.61 5.70
N HIS A 188 -8.45 9.15 6.88
CA HIS A 188 -7.13 9.57 7.35
C HIS A 188 -6.51 8.44 8.13
N VAL A 189 -5.34 7.93 7.69
CA VAL A 189 -4.73 6.73 8.25
C VAL A 189 -3.32 6.99 8.73
N ARG A 190 -3.03 6.55 9.97
CA ARG A 190 -1.68 6.49 10.54
C ARG A 190 -1.39 5.07 11.00
N THR A 191 -0.18 4.59 10.72
CA THR A 191 0.20 3.19 10.96
C THR A 191 1.47 3.09 11.79
N PHE A 192 1.39 2.30 12.87
CA PHE A 192 2.55 1.76 13.58
C PHE A 192 2.89 0.40 12.97
N GLU A 193 4.05 0.29 12.33
CA GLU A 193 4.37 -0.86 11.49
C GLU A 193 5.25 -1.88 12.21
N LYS A 194 4.84 -3.14 12.09
CA LYS A 194 5.58 -4.31 12.56
C LYS A 194 6.90 -4.44 11.77
N GLY A 195 8.00 -4.58 12.51
CA GLY A 195 9.34 -4.71 11.94
C GLY A 195 10.07 -3.38 11.83
N VAL A 196 9.36 -2.27 11.64
CA VAL A 196 9.87 -0.91 11.83
C VAL A 196 9.80 -0.53 13.30
N GLU A 197 8.75 -1.00 14.01
CA GLU A 197 8.44 -0.73 15.42
C GLU A 197 8.30 0.78 15.70
N GLY A 198 7.66 1.48 14.78
CA GLY A 198 7.37 2.91 14.80
C GLY A 198 6.37 3.32 13.73
N GLU A 199 6.00 4.61 13.72
CA GLU A 199 5.11 5.16 12.69
C GLU A 199 5.80 5.18 11.31
N THR A 200 5.08 4.75 10.27
CA THR A 200 5.52 4.82 8.87
C THR A 200 4.69 5.81 8.06
N LEU A 201 5.25 6.29 6.95
CA LEU A 201 4.61 7.30 6.11
C LEU A 201 3.39 6.77 5.37
N ALA A 202 3.45 5.51 4.91
CA ALA A 202 2.33 4.80 4.30
C ALA A 202 2.62 3.29 4.23
N CYS A 203 1.75 2.49 4.82
CA CYS A 203 1.76 1.03 4.73
C CYS A 203 0.66 0.58 3.75
N GLY A 204 1.02 0.08 2.57
CA GLY A 204 0.06 -0.26 1.51
C GLY A 204 -0.98 -1.30 1.94
N THR A 205 -0.55 -2.37 2.62
CA THR A 205 -1.45 -3.39 3.19
C THR A 205 -2.30 -2.84 4.31
N GLY A 206 -1.77 -1.92 5.14
CA GLY A 206 -2.52 -1.22 6.19
C GLY A 206 -3.58 -0.27 5.64
N ILE A 207 -3.28 0.43 4.56
CA ILE A 207 -4.24 1.26 3.82
C ILE A 207 -5.38 0.38 3.27
N THR A 208 -5.06 -0.77 2.68
CA THR A 208 -6.05 -1.75 2.20
C THR A 208 -6.92 -2.27 3.35
N ALA A 209 -6.31 -2.68 4.46
CA ALA A 209 -7.03 -3.13 5.65
C ALA A 209 -7.96 -2.05 6.22
N SER A 210 -7.50 -0.79 6.23
CA SER A 210 -8.28 0.35 6.72
C SER A 210 -9.51 0.63 5.86
N ALA A 211 -9.41 0.53 4.53
CA ALA A 211 -10.53 0.70 3.61
C ALA A 211 -11.59 -0.42 3.79
N ILE A 212 -11.14 -1.67 3.89
CA ILE A 212 -12.04 -2.80 4.12
C ILE A 212 -12.73 -2.69 5.50
N ALA A 213 -11.98 -2.33 6.54
CA ALA A 213 -12.55 -2.09 7.87
C ALA A 213 -13.57 -0.94 7.86
N ALA A 214 -13.34 0.13 7.07
CA ALA A 214 -14.30 1.22 6.91
C ALA A 214 -15.61 0.74 6.30
N TYR A 215 -15.55 -0.11 5.29
CA TYR A 215 -16.74 -0.76 4.73
C TYR A 215 -17.48 -1.60 5.78
N LEU A 216 -16.75 -2.40 6.57
CA LEU A 216 -17.34 -3.26 7.61
C LEU A 216 -18.07 -2.49 8.72
N VAL A 217 -17.63 -1.28 9.06
CA VAL A 217 -18.32 -0.41 10.03
C VAL A 217 -19.38 0.49 9.39
N GLY A 218 -19.64 0.35 8.09
CA GLY A 218 -20.65 1.12 7.37
C GLY A 218 -20.26 2.59 7.10
N ALA A 219 -18.97 2.91 7.09
CA ALA A 219 -18.51 4.20 6.61
C ALA A 219 -18.91 4.38 5.14
N ALA A 220 -19.36 5.59 4.79
CA ALA A 220 -19.83 5.86 3.43
C ALA A 220 -18.68 5.74 2.43
N ALA A 221 -18.80 4.80 1.50
CA ALA A 221 -17.92 4.72 0.34
C ALA A 221 -18.15 5.94 -0.56
N VAL A 222 -17.07 6.51 -1.07
CA VAL A 222 -17.18 7.56 -2.10
C VAL A 222 -17.50 6.87 -3.42
N SER A 223 -18.55 7.32 -4.12
CA SER A 223 -18.81 6.82 -5.47
C SER A 223 -17.61 7.14 -6.37
N PRO A 224 -17.15 6.20 -7.21
CA PRO A 224 -16.03 6.46 -8.09
C PRO A 224 -16.34 7.70 -8.94
N LEU A 225 -15.55 8.74 -8.77
CA LEU A 225 -15.63 9.92 -9.61
C LEU A 225 -15.30 9.51 -11.04
N SER A 226 -16.16 9.83 -11.97
CA SER A 226 -15.95 9.66 -13.40
C SER A 226 -14.82 10.59 -13.88
N GLY A 227 -13.57 10.12 -13.77
CA GLY A 227 -12.36 10.80 -14.23
C GLY A 227 -11.23 10.78 -13.22
N PRO A 228 -9.97 10.84 -13.66
CA PRO A 228 -8.82 10.88 -12.77
C PRO A 228 -8.85 12.18 -11.97
N ALA A 229 -9.14 12.09 -10.67
CA ALA A 229 -8.96 13.21 -9.76
C ALA A 229 -7.46 13.49 -9.62
N SER A 230 -7.07 14.76 -9.75
CA SER A 230 -5.70 15.20 -9.47
C SER A 230 -5.32 14.80 -8.05
N LEU A 231 -4.27 13.99 -7.88
CA LEU A 231 -3.77 13.52 -6.59
C LEU A 231 -2.86 14.56 -5.88
N THR A 232 -3.09 15.87 -6.11
CA THR A 232 -2.36 16.93 -5.40
C THR A 232 -2.97 17.14 -4.01
N PRO A 233 -2.15 17.25 -2.93
CA PRO A 233 -2.68 17.47 -1.60
C PRO A 233 -3.32 18.85 -1.45
N ASP A 234 -4.58 18.88 -1.03
CA ASP A 234 -5.26 20.10 -0.63
C ASP A 234 -4.89 20.48 0.82
N PRO A 235 -4.77 21.78 1.14
CA PRO A 235 -4.48 22.21 2.50
C PRO A 235 -5.66 21.93 3.45
N VAL A 236 -5.35 21.32 4.57
CA VAL A 236 -6.27 20.92 5.64
C VAL A 236 -7.20 22.05 6.08
N ARG A 237 -8.52 21.85 5.99
CA ARG A 237 -9.53 22.62 6.73
C ARG A 237 -10.18 21.76 7.79
N VAL A 238 -10.00 22.17 9.03
CA VAL A 238 -10.62 21.53 10.21
C VAL A 238 -11.96 22.22 10.48
N ASN A 239 -13.07 21.47 10.49
CA ASN A 239 -14.29 21.85 11.18
C ASN A 239 -14.95 20.60 11.77
N GLY A 240 -15.12 20.61 13.10
CA GLY A 240 -15.62 19.48 13.87
C GLY A 240 -17.15 19.41 13.92
N SER A 241 -17.65 18.18 13.93
CA SER A 241 -18.87 17.79 14.62
C SER A 241 -18.70 16.36 15.13
N GLU A 242 -18.84 16.15 16.43
CA GLU A 242 -18.80 14.83 17.10
C GLU A 242 -20.01 13.99 16.66
N THR A 243 -19.78 12.98 15.84
CA THR A 243 -20.64 11.81 15.72
C THR A 243 -19.92 10.61 16.33
N ALA A 244 -20.50 10.00 17.36
CA ALA A 244 -19.96 8.79 17.97
C ALA A 244 -19.85 7.69 16.91
N LEU A 245 -18.63 7.19 16.69
CA LEU A 245 -18.39 6.06 15.80
C LEU A 245 -19.02 4.79 16.40
N PRO A 246 -19.64 3.91 15.59
CA PRO A 246 -20.22 2.68 16.06
C PRO A 246 -19.13 1.74 16.61
N HIS A 247 -19.38 1.13 17.77
CA HIS A 247 -18.57 0.02 18.25
C HIS A 247 -18.67 -1.16 17.27
N PRO A 248 -17.60 -1.99 17.12
CA PRO A 248 -17.63 -3.15 16.25
C PRO A 248 -18.77 -4.08 16.65
N THR A 249 -19.80 -4.11 15.82
CA THR A 249 -20.88 -5.11 15.86
C THR A 249 -20.53 -6.20 14.85
N GLU A 250 -21.08 -7.40 15.02
CA GLU A 250 -20.92 -8.44 13.99
C GLU A 250 -21.31 -7.90 12.60
N PRO A 251 -20.51 -8.19 11.55
CA PRO A 251 -20.78 -7.66 10.22
C PRO A 251 -22.16 -8.07 9.76
N SER A 252 -23.02 -7.11 9.49
CA SER A 252 -24.30 -7.37 8.85
C SER A 252 -24.06 -7.55 7.35
N PHE A 253 -23.73 -8.76 6.93
CA PHE A 253 -23.75 -9.15 5.50
C PHE A 253 -25.20 -9.29 5.01
N ALA A 254 -25.99 -8.24 5.14
CA ALA A 254 -27.36 -8.26 4.67
C ALA A 254 -27.39 -8.19 3.14
N GLY A 255 -27.31 -9.36 2.50
CA GLY A 255 -27.92 -9.60 1.21
C GLY A 255 -27.25 -8.96 -0.02
N HIS A 256 -25.92 -8.94 -0.10
CA HIS A 256 -25.22 -8.32 -1.23
C HIS A 256 -24.45 -9.39 -2.04
N THR A 257 -25.14 -10.08 -2.92
CA THR A 257 -24.53 -11.02 -3.86
C THR A 257 -24.47 -10.38 -5.25
N GLY A 258 -23.27 -10.08 -5.71
CA GLY A 258 -23.00 -9.52 -7.06
C GLY A 258 -22.87 -8.01 -7.07
N GLU A 259 -22.09 -7.43 -6.17
CA GLU A 259 -22.04 -6.00 -5.94
C GLU A 259 -21.06 -5.25 -6.85
N ALA A 260 -21.41 -3.96 -7.02
CA ALA A 260 -20.52 -3.00 -7.65
C ALA A 260 -19.24 -2.83 -6.82
N PRO A 261 -18.09 -2.56 -7.45
CA PRO A 261 -16.86 -2.22 -6.74
C PRO A 261 -17.08 -1.07 -5.76
N VAL A 262 -16.52 -1.22 -4.58
CA VAL A 262 -16.50 -0.21 -3.52
C VAL A 262 -15.19 0.56 -3.62
N HIS A 263 -15.24 1.87 -3.43
CA HIS A 263 -14.09 2.76 -3.52
C HIS A 263 -13.95 3.60 -2.26
N PHE A 264 -12.71 3.72 -1.77
CA PHE A 264 -12.32 4.63 -0.70
C PHE A 264 -11.12 5.47 -1.11
N ASP A 265 -11.20 6.78 -0.88
CA ASP A 265 -10.08 7.70 -0.88
C ASP A 265 -9.40 7.70 0.50
N ILE A 266 -8.08 7.62 0.52
CA ILE A 266 -7.30 7.55 1.74
C ILE A 266 -6.21 8.60 1.75
N GLN A 267 -6.12 9.37 2.83
CA GLN A 267 -5.01 10.26 3.13
C GLN A 267 -4.08 9.57 4.14
N ALA A 268 -2.92 9.13 3.66
CA ALA A 268 -1.79 8.74 4.52
C ALA A 268 -0.98 9.98 4.90
N ARG A 269 0.08 9.82 5.71
CA ARG A 269 0.89 10.96 6.20
C ARG A 269 1.34 11.94 5.12
N ILE A 270 1.76 11.44 3.96
CA ILE A 270 2.34 12.27 2.90
C ILE A 270 1.75 12.01 1.51
N ALA A 271 0.84 11.06 1.36
CA ALA A 271 0.31 10.70 0.06
C ALA A 271 -1.19 10.43 0.12
N ARG A 272 -1.88 10.76 -0.96
CA ARG A 272 -3.24 10.32 -1.22
C ARG A 272 -3.20 9.02 -1.99
N LEU A 273 -3.98 8.04 -1.52
CA LEU A 273 -4.13 6.74 -2.13
C LEU A 273 -5.62 6.42 -2.29
N ALA A 274 -5.92 5.37 -3.03
CA ALA A 274 -7.27 4.86 -3.11
C ALA A 274 -7.26 3.33 -3.05
N VAL A 275 -8.35 2.76 -2.54
CA VAL A 275 -8.56 1.31 -2.51
C VAL A 275 -9.91 1.00 -3.13
N ASP A 276 -9.88 0.06 -4.08
CA ASP A 276 -11.08 -0.51 -4.70
C ASP A 276 -11.16 -2.00 -4.36
N PHE A 277 -12.34 -2.51 -4.12
CA PHE A 277 -12.58 -3.94 -3.93
C PHE A 277 -14.04 -4.32 -4.19
N VAL A 278 -14.28 -5.60 -4.39
CA VAL A 278 -15.63 -6.17 -4.51
C VAL A 278 -15.94 -6.97 -3.23
N PRO A 279 -16.95 -6.55 -2.44
CA PRO A 279 -17.41 -7.33 -1.29
C PRO A 279 -18.05 -8.63 -1.74
N GLY A 280 -17.82 -9.71 -0.98
CA GLY A 280 -18.44 -11.01 -1.18
C GLY A 280 -18.81 -11.67 0.16
N GLU A 281 -19.46 -12.82 0.11
CA GLU A 281 -19.79 -13.56 1.33
C GLU A 281 -18.52 -14.11 1.97
N GLY A 282 -18.10 -13.50 3.09
CA GLY A 282 -16.91 -13.89 3.85
C GLY A 282 -15.57 -13.57 3.16
N CYS A 283 -15.55 -12.71 2.15
CA CYS A 283 -14.31 -12.29 1.47
C CYS A 283 -14.43 -10.94 0.81
N PHE A 284 -13.26 -10.36 0.46
CA PHE A 284 -13.14 -9.20 -0.41
C PHE A 284 -12.22 -9.57 -1.56
N THR A 285 -12.73 -9.42 -2.78
CA THR A 285 -12.04 -9.82 -4.01
C THR A 285 -11.75 -8.62 -4.90
N ASP A 286 -10.94 -8.81 -5.93
CA ASP A 286 -10.55 -7.74 -6.85
C ASP A 286 -10.05 -6.49 -6.11
N VAL A 287 -9.21 -6.73 -5.12
CA VAL A 287 -8.65 -5.68 -4.26
C VAL A 287 -7.53 -4.97 -5.00
N TYR A 288 -7.64 -3.65 -5.10
CA TYR A 288 -6.65 -2.81 -5.76
C TYR A 288 -6.24 -1.65 -4.86
N LEU A 289 -4.93 -1.38 -4.85
CA LEU A 289 -4.34 -0.20 -4.22
C LEU A 289 -3.84 0.74 -5.32
N THR A 290 -4.38 1.94 -5.37
CA THR A 290 -3.99 2.99 -6.32
C THR A 290 -3.21 4.07 -5.59
N GLY A 291 -2.12 4.53 -6.19
CA GLY A 291 -1.33 5.61 -5.62
C GLY A 291 -0.17 6.05 -6.50
N PRO A 292 0.55 7.10 -6.06
CA PRO A 292 1.66 7.65 -6.82
C PRO A 292 2.87 6.72 -6.84
N ALA A 293 3.63 6.83 -7.93
CA ALA A 293 4.99 6.35 -8.07
C ALA A 293 5.77 7.40 -8.86
N GLU A 294 6.80 7.97 -8.26
CA GLU A 294 7.53 9.11 -8.78
C GLU A 294 9.01 8.80 -8.93
N GLU A 295 9.60 9.16 -10.06
CA GLU A 295 11.04 9.14 -10.23
C GLU A 295 11.66 10.39 -9.58
N LEU A 296 12.67 10.18 -8.74
CA LEU A 296 13.37 11.23 -8.01
C LEU A 296 14.77 11.41 -8.56
N VAL A 297 15.30 12.64 -8.42
CA VAL A 297 16.71 12.90 -8.71
C VAL A 297 17.59 12.18 -7.69
N LEU A 298 18.63 11.48 -8.18
CA LEU A 298 19.65 10.81 -7.37
C LEU A 298 20.66 11.77 -6.76
#